data_1b766815848f4058940745d5d6ba6d90
#
_entry.id   1b766815848f4058940745d5d6ba6d90
#
_cell.length_a   1.000
_cell.length_b   1.000
_cell.length_c   1.000
_cell.angle_alpha   90.00
_cell.angle_beta   90.00
_cell.angle_gamma   90.00
#
_symmetry.space_group_name_H-M   'P 1'
#
loop_
_entity.id
_entity.type
_entity.pdbx_description
1 polymer ?
#
loop_
_entity_poly.entity_id
_entity_poly.type
_entity_poly.pdbx_seq_one_letter_code
_entity_poly.pdbx_strand_id
1 'polypeptide(L)'
;MIDRYINDKINAIWNDQNKFDTWKLIQEKYVETLENLKIAESGVAKKIQAAEVLKEEVYKQEEITNHDLASFVDILQEKIGKGSNWVHYGLTSSDIIDTANSLLIIQSIEVTQELILGLLKEIKSKATKEKDTKIIGRTHGVFAEETFLGNIFGNWYLEIKRSLVRVERAKESIAYGKLSGPVGNHTVVTEEMEELTLEKLGLKSEIFASQIVSRDRYAEVFSSLSILASTYERISTNLRSYQRSEISEMYEPFKDGQKGSSAMPHKKNPIGSERITGLARVMRGYTLSGLENMVLWNERDISNSSVERITLPDSFNLICFMTSELTSIIRDMVINYEQIEVNLNNAKSKSMSQQMLSHLVNEGVNREEAYKVIQEESFKNLSPNEIKTNLEKHFNIEFPNFDTHDSKNISKESFEDKLT
;
A
#
# COMPACT_ATOMS: atom_id res chain seq x y z
N MET A 1 17.82 -2.96 -2.30
CA MET A 1 16.96 -4.08 -1.78
C MET A 1 17.71 -5.40 -1.84
N ILE A 2 17.44 -6.36 -0.94
CA ILE A 2 17.96 -7.74 -1.06
C ILE A 2 17.10 -8.51 -2.07
N ASP A 3 17.72 -9.46 -2.79
CA ASP A 3 17.08 -10.22 -3.90
C ASP A 3 15.73 -10.84 -3.54
N ARG A 4 15.60 -11.32 -2.29
CA ARG A 4 14.37 -11.95 -1.79
C ARG A 4 13.11 -11.07 -1.92
N TYR A 5 13.25 -9.76 -1.89
CA TYR A 5 12.13 -8.79 -1.86
C TYR A 5 12.06 -7.94 -3.13
N ILE A 6 12.83 -8.28 -4.16
CA ILE A 6 12.78 -7.62 -5.46
C ILE A 6 11.51 -8.04 -6.20
N ASN A 7 10.83 -7.05 -6.77
CA ASN A 7 9.80 -7.24 -7.78
C ASN A 7 10.41 -6.90 -9.15
N ASP A 8 10.33 -7.81 -10.11
CA ASP A 8 10.98 -7.67 -11.41
C ASP A 8 10.53 -6.43 -12.19
N LYS A 9 9.22 -6.09 -12.15
CA LYS A 9 8.71 -4.88 -12.82
C LYS A 9 9.27 -3.61 -12.18
N ILE A 10 9.31 -3.55 -10.85
CA ILE A 10 9.88 -2.40 -10.12
C ILE A 10 11.39 -2.31 -10.35
N ASN A 11 12.09 -3.44 -10.33
CA ASN A 11 13.53 -3.45 -10.62
C ASN A 11 13.84 -3.01 -12.04
N ALA A 12 13.00 -3.35 -13.01
CA ALA A 12 13.13 -2.85 -14.39
C ALA A 12 12.95 -1.33 -14.49
N ILE A 13 12.03 -0.75 -13.67
CA ILE A 13 11.80 0.71 -13.63
C ILE A 13 13.00 1.44 -13.00
N TRP A 14 13.57 0.90 -11.91
CA TRP A 14 14.60 1.60 -11.13
C TRP A 14 16.03 1.16 -11.43
N ASN A 15 16.29 0.33 -12.45
CA ASN A 15 17.65 0.00 -12.84
C ASN A 15 18.34 1.21 -13.50
N ASP A 16 19.67 1.21 -13.44
CA ASP A 16 20.45 2.35 -13.91
C ASP A 16 20.32 2.62 -15.42
N GLN A 17 20.14 1.58 -16.23
CA GLN A 17 19.94 1.79 -17.67
C GLN A 17 18.62 2.54 -17.92
N ASN A 18 17.52 2.12 -17.31
CA ASN A 18 16.23 2.79 -17.45
C ASN A 18 16.24 4.22 -16.87
N LYS A 19 17.02 4.46 -15.81
CA LYS A 19 17.26 5.82 -15.30
C LYS A 19 17.86 6.71 -16.38
N PHE A 20 18.93 6.26 -17.04
CA PHE A 20 19.58 7.03 -18.10
C PHE A 20 18.71 7.15 -19.37
N ASP A 21 17.96 6.13 -19.72
CA ASP A 21 16.99 6.19 -20.82
C ASP A 21 15.87 7.21 -20.51
N THR A 22 15.43 7.32 -19.26
CA THR A 22 14.46 8.33 -18.83
C THR A 22 15.06 9.74 -18.86
N TRP A 23 16.32 9.92 -18.45
CA TRP A 23 17.01 11.21 -18.61
C TRP A 23 17.15 11.60 -20.08
N LYS A 24 17.49 10.65 -20.95
CA LYS A 24 17.53 10.85 -22.40
C LYS A 24 16.17 11.26 -22.96
N LEU A 25 15.09 10.62 -22.54
CA LEU A 25 13.73 10.98 -22.95
C LEU A 25 13.39 12.44 -22.61
N ILE A 26 13.75 12.90 -21.42
CA ILE A 26 13.50 14.29 -21.01
C ILE A 26 14.32 15.25 -21.90
N GLN A 27 15.60 14.96 -22.15
CA GLN A 27 16.44 15.75 -23.04
C GLN A 27 15.88 15.78 -24.47
N GLU A 28 15.39 14.64 -24.98
CA GLU A 28 14.72 14.54 -26.29
C GLU A 28 13.51 15.47 -26.36
N LYS A 29 12.59 15.37 -25.38
CA LYS A 29 11.35 16.17 -25.36
C LYS A 29 11.63 17.66 -25.19
N TYR A 30 12.63 18.00 -24.39
CA TYR A 30 13.08 19.37 -24.23
C TYR A 30 13.64 19.93 -25.54
N VAL A 31 14.55 19.25 -26.21
CA VAL A 31 15.12 19.73 -27.49
C VAL A 31 14.06 19.71 -28.59
N GLU A 32 13.14 18.78 -28.63
CA GLU A 32 11.98 18.79 -29.53
C GLU A 32 11.14 20.07 -29.33
N THR A 33 10.98 20.53 -28.09
CA THR A 33 10.31 21.80 -27.79
C THR A 33 11.11 22.99 -28.29
N LEU A 34 12.44 23.01 -28.11
CA LEU A 34 13.31 24.06 -28.67
C LEU A 34 13.26 24.12 -30.21
N GLU A 35 13.20 22.98 -30.89
CA GLU A 35 13.00 22.89 -32.32
C GLU A 35 11.65 23.49 -32.75
N ASN A 36 10.58 23.16 -32.08
CA ASN A 36 9.22 23.65 -32.35
C ASN A 36 9.13 25.17 -32.18
N LEU A 37 9.84 25.70 -31.19
CA LEU A 37 9.94 27.16 -30.93
C LEU A 37 10.98 27.84 -31.85
N LYS A 38 11.65 27.11 -32.76
CA LYS A 38 12.68 27.61 -33.70
C LYS A 38 13.92 28.19 -32.99
N ILE A 39 14.23 27.69 -31.80
CA ILE A 39 15.41 28.05 -31.02
C ILE A 39 16.56 27.12 -31.41
N ALA A 40 16.29 25.82 -31.48
CA ALA A 40 17.27 24.82 -31.97
C ALA A 40 17.01 24.48 -33.44
N GLU A 41 18.08 24.02 -34.12
CA GLU A 41 17.95 23.49 -35.46
C GLU A 41 17.21 22.15 -35.49
N SER A 42 16.39 21.94 -36.53
CA SER A 42 15.58 20.74 -36.67
C SER A 42 16.41 19.45 -36.80
N GLY A 43 15.97 18.39 -36.15
CA GLY A 43 16.51 17.04 -36.23
C GLY A 43 17.48 16.67 -35.10
N VAL A 44 17.78 17.56 -34.16
CA VAL A 44 18.62 17.25 -32.98
C VAL A 44 17.90 16.30 -32.04
N ALA A 45 16.59 16.54 -31.75
CA ALA A 45 15.77 15.67 -30.94
C ALA A 45 15.73 14.22 -31.45
N LYS A 46 15.65 14.02 -32.79
CA LYS A 46 15.72 12.69 -33.39
C LYS A 46 17.11 12.03 -33.22
N LYS A 47 18.18 12.80 -33.21
CA LYS A 47 19.52 12.26 -32.91
C LYS A 47 19.61 11.83 -31.43
N ILE A 48 19.05 12.63 -30.49
CA ILE A 48 18.96 12.26 -29.08
C ILE A 48 18.16 10.95 -28.92
N GLN A 49 17.03 10.83 -29.57
CA GLN A 49 16.21 9.64 -29.55
C GLN A 49 16.98 8.40 -30.03
N ALA A 50 17.71 8.53 -31.12
CA ALA A 50 18.47 7.44 -31.72
C ALA A 50 19.80 7.12 -31.00
N ALA A 51 20.28 8.00 -30.14
CA ALA A 51 21.54 7.80 -29.42
C ALA A 51 21.40 6.66 -28.39
N GLU A 52 22.34 5.72 -28.43
CA GLU A 52 22.44 4.67 -27.40
C GLU A 52 23.47 5.13 -26.35
N VAL A 53 23.02 5.35 -25.13
CA VAL A 53 23.86 5.72 -23.98
C VAL A 53 23.85 4.54 -23.01
N LEU A 54 24.97 3.82 -22.95
CA LEU A 54 25.12 2.67 -22.08
C LEU A 54 25.54 3.11 -20.67
N LYS A 55 24.98 2.48 -19.64
CA LYS A 55 25.31 2.80 -18.24
C LYS A 55 26.81 2.65 -17.94
N GLU A 56 27.48 1.68 -18.57
CA GLU A 56 28.91 1.44 -18.40
C GLU A 56 29.75 2.62 -18.92
N GLU A 57 29.31 3.30 -19.99
CA GLU A 57 30.00 4.49 -20.54
C GLU A 57 29.81 5.66 -19.55
N VAL A 58 28.60 5.84 -19.01
CA VAL A 58 28.33 6.91 -18.04
C VAL A 58 29.14 6.70 -16.77
N TYR A 59 29.20 5.49 -16.22
CA TYR A 59 29.97 5.18 -15.02
C TYR A 59 31.47 5.42 -15.21
N LYS A 60 32.02 5.01 -16.37
CA LYS A 60 33.42 5.27 -16.68
C LYS A 60 33.73 6.77 -16.74
N GLN A 61 32.81 7.57 -17.27
CA GLN A 61 32.96 9.03 -17.32
C GLN A 61 32.79 9.63 -15.89
N GLU A 62 31.93 9.07 -15.07
CA GLU A 62 31.70 9.51 -13.70
C GLU A 62 32.91 9.30 -12.79
N GLU A 63 33.76 8.29 -13.05
CA GLU A 63 35.05 8.14 -12.35
C GLU A 63 35.96 9.38 -12.51
N ILE A 64 35.78 10.15 -13.62
CA ILE A 64 36.53 11.38 -13.90
C ILE A 64 35.81 12.61 -13.34
N THR A 65 34.50 12.73 -13.60
CA THR A 65 33.74 13.95 -13.33
C THR A 65 33.22 14.00 -11.88
N ASN A 66 33.10 12.86 -11.21
CA ASN A 66 32.41 12.68 -9.90
C ASN A 66 30.98 13.26 -9.90
N HIS A 67 30.28 13.20 -11.05
CA HIS A 67 28.93 13.73 -11.22
C HIS A 67 28.15 12.93 -12.27
N ASP A 68 27.18 12.16 -11.86
CA ASP A 68 26.43 11.22 -12.70
C ASP A 68 25.72 11.91 -13.89
N LEU A 69 24.94 12.98 -13.64
CA LEU A 69 24.26 13.66 -14.74
C LEU A 69 25.21 14.39 -15.70
N ALA A 70 26.27 15.02 -15.19
CA ALA A 70 27.25 15.66 -16.07
C ALA A 70 27.91 14.61 -16.99
N SER A 71 28.28 13.46 -16.45
CA SER A 71 28.81 12.33 -17.22
C SER A 71 27.83 11.83 -18.27
N PHE A 72 26.56 11.71 -17.93
CA PHE A 72 25.51 11.36 -18.88
C PHE A 72 25.40 12.39 -20.02
N VAL A 73 25.43 13.69 -19.69
CA VAL A 73 25.36 14.78 -20.66
C VAL A 73 26.56 14.72 -21.61
N ASP A 74 27.79 14.54 -21.08
CA ASP A 74 29.01 14.43 -21.88
C ASP A 74 28.92 13.28 -22.90
N ILE A 75 28.52 12.08 -22.45
CA ILE A 75 28.36 10.91 -23.32
C ILE A 75 27.27 11.16 -24.37
N LEU A 76 26.11 11.73 -23.98
CA LEU A 76 25.04 12.02 -24.91
C LEU A 76 25.49 13.04 -25.97
N GLN A 77 26.22 14.10 -25.59
CA GLN A 77 26.74 15.11 -26.48
C GLN A 77 27.74 14.50 -27.47
N GLU A 78 28.62 13.61 -27.02
CA GLU A 78 29.56 12.87 -27.87
C GLU A 78 28.82 12.03 -28.93
N LYS A 79 27.81 11.28 -28.55
CA LYS A 79 27.01 10.42 -29.44
C LYS A 79 26.25 11.21 -30.51
N ILE A 80 25.82 12.43 -30.22
CA ILE A 80 25.01 13.25 -31.13
C ILE A 80 25.89 14.03 -32.09
N GLY A 81 27.05 14.52 -31.62
CA GLY A 81 27.96 15.37 -32.39
C GLY A 81 27.36 16.73 -32.75
N LYS A 82 27.15 17.03 -34.02
CA LYS A 82 26.59 18.34 -34.42
C LYS A 82 25.18 18.55 -33.85
N GLY A 83 24.98 19.67 -33.16
CA GLY A 83 23.74 20.04 -32.45
C GLY A 83 23.78 19.68 -30.96
N SER A 84 24.88 19.10 -30.46
CA SER A 84 25.06 18.71 -29.07
C SER A 84 25.01 19.88 -28.08
N ASN A 85 25.24 21.13 -28.53
CA ASN A 85 25.10 22.35 -27.75
C ASN A 85 23.67 22.57 -27.19
N TRP A 86 22.66 21.90 -27.74
CA TRP A 86 21.28 21.97 -27.26
C TRP A 86 20.96 20.97 -26.15
N VAL A 87 21.83 19.96 -25.96
CA VAL A 87 21.68 19.04 -24.84
C VAL A 87 21.96 19.77 -23.55
N HIS A 88 21.02 19.69 -22.61
CA HIS A 88 21.12 20.34 -21.31
C HIS A 88 21.18 21.87 -21.34
N TYR A 89 20.72 22.50 -22.46
CA TYR A 89 20.75 23.93 -22.63
C TYR A 89 19.91 24.66 -21.59
N GLY A 90 20.53 25.48 -20.75
CA GLY A 90 19.89 26.25 -19.68
C GLY A 90 19.37 25.45 -18.49
N LEU A 91 19.52 24.15 -18.49
CA LEU A 91 19.04 23.26 -17.45
C LEU A 91 20.08 23.07 -16.31
N THR A 92 19.57 22.71 -15.13
CA THR A 92 20.38 22.17 -14.03
C THR A 92 20.10 20.67 -13.84
N SER A 93 20.97 19.99 -13.11
CA SER A 93 20.85 18.54 -12.89
C SER A 93 19.48 18.11 -12.36
N SER A 94 18.91 18.87 -11.45
CA SER A 94 17.61 18.55 -10.84
C SER A 94 16.43 18.72 -11.80
N ASP A 95 16.57 19.54 -12.85
CA ASP A 95 15.54 19.63 -13.91
C ASP A 95 15.31 18.27 -14.57
N ILE A 96 16.39 17.49 -14.73
CA ILE A 96 16.33 16.15 -15.31
C ILE A 96 16.03 15.09 -14.25
N ILE A 97 16.73 15.13 -13.11
CA ILE A 97 16.63 14.09 -12.09
C ILE A 97 15.25 14.06 -11.46
N ASP A 98 14.71 15.21 -11.04
CA ASP A 98 13.40 15.28 -10.38
C ASP A 98 12.27 14.95 -11.35
N THR A 99 12.33 15.49 -12.57
CA THR A 99 11.35 15.17 -13.61
C THR A 99 11.36 13.68 -13.95
N ALA A 100 12.57 13.06 -14.02
CA ALA A 100 12.70 11.63 -14.20
C ALA A 100 12.14 10.83 -13.01
N ASN A 101 12.46 11.24 -11.79
CA ASN A 101 11.93 10.58 -10.58
C ASN A 101 10.40 10.59 -10.57
N SER A 102 9.75 11.69 -10.95
CA SER A 102 8.29 11.76 -11.05
C SER A 102 7.74 10.71 -12.03
N LEU A 103 8.36 10.56 -13.21
CA LEU A 103 7.98 9.53 -14.19
C LEU A 103 8.17 8.11 -13.65
N LEU A 104 9.31 7.83 -13.01
CA LEU A 104 9.62 6.51 -12.44
C LEU A 104 8.69 6.16 -11.26
N ILE A 105 8.34 7.15 -10.42
CA ILE A 105 7.38 6.98 -9.33
C ILE A 105 5.98 6.68 -9.90
N ILE A 106 5.53 7.42 -10.93
CA ILE A 106 4.23 7.18 -11.57
C ILE A 106 4.16 5.75 -12.12
N GLN A 107 5.16 5.30 -12.86
CA GLN A 107 5.24 3.93 -13.38
C GLN A 107 5.20 2.89 -12.24
N SER A 108 5.90 3.16 -11.14
CA SER A 108 5.92 2.28 -9.98
C SER A 108 4.57 2.22 -9.24
N ILE A 109 3.86 3.36 -9.18
CA ILE A 109 2.49 3.42 -8.65
C ILE A 109 1.54 2.59 -9.53
N GLU A 110 1.66 2.66 -10.84
CA GLU A 110 0.82 1.88 -11.76
C GLU A 110 0.99 0.37 -11.55
N VAL A 111 2.23 -0.11 -11.41
CA VAL A 111 2.50 -1.51 -11.05
C VAL A 111 1.88 -1.86 -9.68
N THR A 112 2.01 -0.96 -8.70
CA THR A 112 1.45 -1.16 -7.36
C THR A 112 -0.08 -1.25 -7.41
N GLN A 113 -0.74 -0.38 -8.17
CA GLN A 113 -2.20 -0.38 -8.36
C GLN A 113 -2.70 -1.67 -9.00
N GLU A 114 -2.01 -2.17 -10.04
CA GLU A 114 -2.32 -3.47 -10.67
C GLU A 114 -2.34 -4.60 -9.63
N LEU A 115 -1.33 -4.66 -8.77
CA LEU A 115 -1.24 -5.67 -7.71
C LEU A 115 -2.32 -5.49 -6.63
N ILE A 116 -2.64 -4.27 -6.22
CA ILE A 116 -3.71 -3.97 -5.26
C ILE A 116 -5.07 -4.42 -5.81
N LEU A 117 -5.35 -4.17 -7.09
CA LEU A 117 -6.59 -4.63 -7.74
C LEU A 117 -6.68 -6.17 -7.74
N GLY A 118 -5.57 -6.87 -7.96
CA GLY A 118 -5.48 -8.32 -7.82
C GLY A 118 -5.83 -8.79 -6.40
N LEU A 119 -5.26 -8.15 -5.39
CA LEU A 119 -5.56 -8.45 -3.98
C LEU A 119 -7.03 -8.19 -3.63
N LEU A 120 -7.58 -7.05 -4.06
CA LEU A 120 -9.00 -6.72 -3.85
C LEU A 120 -9.92 -7.79 -4.46
N LYS A 121 -9.60 -8.30 -5.65
CA LYS A 121 -10.36 -9.38 -6.30
C LYS A 121 -10.39 -10.64 -5.44
N GLU A 122 -9.25 -11.06 -4.89
CA GLU A 122 -9.18 -12.26 -4.04
C GLU A 122 -9.94 -12.07 -2.71
N ILE A 123 -9.80 -10.91 -2.06
CA ILE A 123 -10.53 -10.61 -0.82
C ILE A 123 -12.05 -10.56 -1.08
N LYS A 124 -12.48 -9.90 -2.18
CA LYS A 124 -13.90 -9.84 -2.57
C LYS A 124 -14.47 -11.25 -2.78
N SER A 125 -13.72 -12.12 -3.48
CA SER A 125 -14.10 -13.52 -3.69
C SER A 125 -14.29 -14.26 -2.37
N LYS A 126 -13.35 -14.13 -1.43
CA LYS A 126 -13.47 -14.74 -0.09
C LYS A 126 -14.63 -14.16 0.70
N ALA A 127 -14.81 -12.84 0.71
CA ALA A 127 -15.90 -12.18 1.39
C ALA A 127 -17.28 -12.67 0.92
N THR A 128 -17.46 -12.77 -0.40
CA THR A 128 -18.71 -13.26 -0.99
C THR A 128 -18.94 -14.75 -0.70
N LYS A 129 -17.89 -15.57 -0.78
CA LYS A 129 -18.00 -17.00 -0.48
C LYS A 129 -18.38 -17.26 0.98
N GLU A 130 -17.83 -16.50 1.90
CA GLU A 130 -17.97 -16.71 3.34
C GLU A 130 -19.02 -15.77 3.98
N LYS A 131 -19.88 -15.13 3.20
CA LYS A 131 -20.83 -14.13 3.67
C LYS A 131 -21.82 -14.63 4.71
N ASP A 132 -22.16 -15.92 4.65
CA ASP A 132 -23.10 -16.58 5.53
C ASP A 132 -22.39 -17.50 6.57
N THR A 133 -21.06 -17.59 6.54
CA THR A 133 -20.27 -18.41 7.48
C THR A 133 -20.18 -17.70 8.83
N LYS A 134 -20.87 -18.22 9.85
CA LYS A 134 -20.83 -17.70 11.20
C LYS A 134 -19.47 -17.96 11.85
N ILE A 135 -19.02 -17.01 12.64
CA ILE A 135 -17.82 -17.09 13.46
C ILE A 135 -18.04 -16.32 14.76
N ILE A 136 -17.37 -16.71 15.83
CA ILE A 136 -17.43 -15.91 17.07
C ILE A 136 -16.52 -14.70 16.99
N GLY A 137 -17.08 -13.51 17.13
CA GLY A 137 -16.35 -12.26 17.28
C GLY A 137 -15.59 -12.23 18.61
N ARG A 138 -14.42 -11.58 18.58
CA ARG A 138 -13.58 -11.37 19.76
C ARG A 138 -13.20 -9.91 19.88
N THR A 139 -13.43 -9.35 21.07
CA THR A 139 -12.89 -8.05 21.47
C THR A 139 -11.99 -8.24 22.67
N HIS A 140 -10.83 -7.56 22.71
CA HIS A 140 -9.81 -7.76 23.74
C HIS A 140 -9.31 -9.21 23.87
N GLY A 141 -9.46 -10.02 22.79
CA GLY A 141 -9.14 -11.46 22.80
C GLY A 141 -10.19 -12.35 23.47
N VAL A 142 -11.33 -11.79 23.94
CA VAL A 142 -12.42 -12.49 24.64
C VAL A 142 -13.61 -12.66 23.69
N PHE A 143 -14.37 -13.75 23.85
CA PHE A 143 -15.60 -13.99 23.11
C PHE A 143 -16.58 -12.82 23.29
N ALA A 144 -17.11 -12.35 22.18
CA ALA A 144 -18.15 -11.33 22.11
C ALA A 144 -19.42 -11.94 21.47
N GLU A 145 -19.93 -11.37 20.41
CA GLU A 145 -21.12 -11.84 19.71
C GLU A 145 -20.76 -12.65 18.46
N GLU A 146 -21.73 -13.40 17.95
CA GLU A 146 -21.62 -14.03 16.63
C GLU A 146 -21.51 -12.96 15.55
N THR A 147 -20.69 -13.21 14.56
CA THR A 147 -20.54 -12.40 13.36
C THR A 147 -20.37 -13.30 12.14
N PHE A 148 -20.15 -12.72 10.98
CA PHE A 148 -19.91 -13.47 9.74
C PHE A 148 -18.48 -13.29 9.27
N LEU A 149 -17.87 -14.39 8.80
CA LEU A 149 -16.53 -14.38 8.27
C LEU A 149 -16.42 -13.46 7.03
N GLY A 150 -17.48 -13.40 6.21
CA GLY A 150 -17.57 -12.45 5.12
C GLY A 150 -17.46 -10.98 5.54
N ASN A 151 -17.99 -10.60 6.71
CA ASN A 151 -17.86 -9.24 7.25
C ASN A 151 -16.40 -8.90 7.60
N ILE A 152 -15.63 -9.88 8.07
CA ILE A 152 -14.20 -9.70 8.36
C ILE A 152 -13.44 -9.42 7.08
N PHE A 153 -13.65 -10.23 6.03
CA PHE A 153 -13.05 -10.01 4.72
C PHE A 153 -13.54 -8.71 4.06
N GLY A 154 -14.83 -8.38 4.19
CA GLY A 154 -15.40 -7.12 3.71
C GLY A 154 -14.75 -5.90 4.35
N ASN A 155 -14.45 -5.96 5.65
CA ASN A 155 -13.72 -4.90 6.35
C ASN A 155 -12.31 -4.72 5.79
N TRP A 156 -11.58 -5.82 5.53
CA TRP A 156 -10.25 -5.75 4.89
C TRP A 156 -10.32 -5.18 3.48
N TYR A 157 -11.31 -5.61 2.70
CA TYR A 157 -11.55 -5.11 1.34
C TYR A 157 -11.71 -3.58 1.32
N LEU A 158 -12.59 -3.05 2.14
CA LEU A 158 -12.88 -1.61 2.18
C LEU A 158 -11.67 -0.78 2.67
N GLU A 159 -10.85 -1.32 3.56
CA GLU A 159 -9.64 -0.63 4.02
C GLU A 159 -8.58 -0.55 2.92
N ILE A 160 -8.37 -1.64 2.17
CA ILE A 160 -7.46 -1.64 1.02
C ILE A 160 -8.01 -0.76 -0.10
N LYS A 161 -9.32 -0.76 -0.35
CA LYS A 161 -9.95 0.13 -1.32
C LYS A 161 -9.70 1.62 -1.01
N ARG A 162 -9.80 2.01 0.27
CA ARG A 162 -9.41 3.37 0.69
C ARG A 162 -7.93 3.67 0.48
N SER A 163 -7.07 2.65 0.66
CA SER A 163 -5.63 2.81 0.39
C SER A 163 -5.32 2.94 -1.10
N LEU A 164 -6.05 2.24 -1.97
CA LEU A 164 -5.95 2.42 -3.43
C LEU A 164 -6.26 3.88 -3.83
N VAL A 165 -7.31 4.48 -3.26
CA VAL A 165 -7.64 5.90 -3.51
C VAL A 165 -6.52 6.84 -3.04
N ARG A 166 -5.84 6.55 -1.91
CA ARG A 166 -4.70 7.36 -1.46
C ARG A 166 -3.51 7.25 -2.41
N VAL A 167 -3.22 6.05 -2.88
CA VAL A 167 -2.15 5.81 -3.86
C VAL A 167 -2.44 6.53 -5.19
N GLU A 168 -3.70 6.57 -5.64
CA GLU A 168 -4.11 7.34 -6.81
C GLU A 168 -3.88 8.85 -6.61
N ARG A 169 -4.29 9.40 -5.48
CA ARG A 169 -4.04 10.81 -5.14
C ARG A 169 -2.54 11.13 -5.07
N ALA A 170 -1.75 10.22 -4.52
CA ALA A 170 -0.29 10.38 -4.49
C ALA A 170 0.31 10.37 -5.90
N LYS A 171 -0.24 9.58 -6.85
CA LYS A 171 0.12 9.61 -8.27
C LYS A 171 -0.17 10.98 -8.89
N GLU A 172 -1.34 11.55 -8.62
CA GLU A 172 -1.70 12.89 -9.09
C GLU A 172 -0.79 13.97 -8.48
N SER A 173 -0.47 13.85 -7.19
CA SER A 173 0.37 14.78 -6.45
C SER A 173 1.82 14.77 -6.94
N ILE A 174 2.38 13.63 -7.32
CA ILE A 174 3.76 13.52 -7.82
C ILE A 174 3.89 13.84 -9.31
N ALA A 175 2.80 13.95 -10.06
CA ALA A 175 2.81 14.19 -11.49
C ALA A 175 3.24 15.62 -11.88
N TYR A 176 4.36 16.05 -11.33
CA TYR A 176 4.99 17.35 -11.55
C TYR A 176 6.45 17.19 -11.92
N GLY A 177 6.90 18.08 -12.81
CA GLY A 177 8.30 18.23 -13.17
C GLY A 177 8.71 19.69 -13.08
N LYS A 178 9.98 19.96 -13.31
CA LYS A 178 10.49 21.31 -13.43
C LYS A 178 11.63 21.38 -14.44
N LEU A 179 11.69 22.46 -15.19
CA LEU A 179 12.78 22.80 -16.10
C LEU A 179 13.12 24.30 -15.99
N SER A 180 13.11 24.80 -14.75
CA SER A 180 13.21 26.24 -14.42
C SER A 180 14.61 26.68 -13.99
N GLY A 181 15.62 25.80 -14.14
CA GLY A 181 17.01 26.11 -13.84
C GLY A 181 17.38 25.99 -12.35
N PRO A 182 18.59 26.48 -11.97
CA PRO A 182 19.21 26.14 -10.67
C PRO A 182 18.50 26.71 -9.43
N VAL A 183 17.61 27.67 -9.57
CA VAL A 183 16.86 28.31 -8.45
C VAL A 183 15.39 28.53 -8.80
N GLY A 184 14.88 27.92 -9.87
CA GLY A 184 13.48 27.99 -10.23
C GLY A 184 13.02 29.33 -10.83
N ASN A 185 13.92 30.13 -11.38
CA ASN A 185 13.63 31.51 -11.79
C ASN A 185 13.62 31.74 -13.32
N HIS A 186 13.65 30.70 -14.13
CA HIS A 186 13.51 30.74 -15.58
C HIS A 186 14.48 31.70 -16.28
N THR A 187 15.73 31.79 -15.82
CA THR A 187 16.72 32.75 -16.39
C THR A 187 17.03 32.44 -17.86
N VAL A 188 17.03 31.20 -18.28
CA VAL A 188 17.32 30.73 -19.64
C VAL A 188 16.13 29.98 -20.23
N VAL A 189 15.62 28.99 -19.51
CA VAL A 189 14.45 28.22 -19.91
C VAL A 189 13.20 29.00 -19.51
N THR A 190 12.37 29.41 -20.50
CA THR A 190 11.14 30.14 -20.23
C THR A 190 10.03 29.23 -19.69
N GLU A 191 9.00 29.80 -19.04
CA GLU A 191 7.82 29.04 -18.61
C GLU A 191 7.18 28.28 -19.78
N GLU A 192 7.07 28.90 -20.96
CA GLU A 192 6.55 28.23 -22.18
C GLU A 192 7.37 27.01 -22.58
N MET A 193 8.71 27.07 -22.52
CA MET A 193 9.58 25.94 -22.82
C MET A 193 9.37 24.79 -21.82
N GLU A 194 9.21 25.12 -20.54
CA GLU A 194 8.93 24.14 -19.47
C GLU A 194 7.57 23.48 -19.69
N GLU A 195 6.50 24.28 -19.80
CA GLU A 195 5.12 23.79 -19.96
C GLU A 195 4.98 22.86 -21.17
N LEU A 196 5.43 23.31 -22.35
CA LEU A 196 5.37 22.51 -23.58
C LEU A 196 6.19 21.20 -23.50
N THR A 197 7.28 21.19 -22.74
CA THR A 197 8.09 19.98 -22.55
C THR A 197 7.42 19.03 -21.58
N LEU A 198 6.94 19.53 -20.44
CA LEU A 198 6.30 18.71 -19.43
C LEU A 198 4.96 18.13 -19.90
N GLU A 199 4.20 18.86 -20.72
CA GLU A 199 2.99 18.35 -21.37
C GLU A 199 3.28 17.10 -22.22
N LYS A 200 4.38 17.10 -23.00
CA LYS A 200 4.82 15.93 -23.79
C LYS A 200 5.19 14.72 -22.92
N LEU A 201 5.54 14.95 -21.66
CA LEU A 201 5.88 13.93 -20.66
C LEU A 201 4.67 13.52 -19.79
N GLY A 202 3.51 14.18 -19.96
CA GLY A 202 2.32 13.95 -19.14
C GLY A 202 2.45 14.50 -17.71
N LEU A 203 3.32 15.48 -17.50
CA LEU A 203 3.58 16.14 -16.22
C LEU A 203 3.08 17.57 -16.23
N LYS A 204 2.87 18.12 -15.03
CA LYS A 204 2.58 19.55 -14.80
C LYS A 204 3.84 20.26 -14.33
N SER A 205 3.91 21.58 -14.55
CA SER A 205 4.99 22.41 -14.05
C SER A 205 4.85 22.70 -12.55
N GLU A 206 5.97 22.62 -11.82
CA GLU A 206 6.07 23.13 -10.45
C GLU A 206 6.18 24.67 -10.49
N ILE A 207 5.07 25.34 -10.29
CA ILE A 207 4.92 26.80 -10.56
C ILE A 207 5.95 27.63 -9.77
N PHE A 208 6.13 27.35 -8.49
CA PHE A 208 7.11 28.00 -7.63
C PHE A 208 8.17 26.99 -7.18
N ALA A 209 8.96 26.52 -8.15
CA ALA A 209 10.05 25.62 -7.87
C ALA A 209 11.23 26.34 -7.18
N SER A 210 11.96 25.58 -6.36
CA SER A 210 13.33 25.92 -5.98
C SER A 210 14.31 25.32 -7.00
N GLN A 211 15.45 24.77 -6.60
CA GLN A 211 16.24 23.91 -7.48
C GLN A 211 15.53 22.60 -7.82
N ILE A 212 14.55 22.20 -7.01
CA ILE A 212 13.89 20.89 -7.02
C ILE A 212 12.37 21.02 -7.02
N VAL A 213 11.68 19.95 -7.41
CA VAL A 213 10.24 19.76 -7.13
C VAL A 213 10.02 19.65 -5.61
N SER A 214 8.93 20.19 -5.11
CA SER A 214 8.67 20.21 -3.65
C SER A 214 8.61 18.79 -3.05
N ARG A 215 9.30 18.59 -1.92
CA ARG A 215 9.48 17.26 -1.30
C ARG A 215 8.28 16.77 -0.50
N ASP A 216 7.30 17.63 -0.21
CA ASP A 216 6.00 17.20 0.34
C ASP A 216 5.27 16.22 -0.59
N ARG A 217 5.43 16.34 -1.92
CA ARG A 217 4.90 15.40 -2.91
C ARG A 217 5.50 14.01 -2.75
N TYR A 218 6.81 13.92 -2.52
CA TYR A 218 7.51 12.65 -2.22
C TYR A 218 7.06 12.08 -0.88
N ALA A 219 6.95 12.93 0.15
CA ALA A 219 6.47 12.55 1.48
C ALA A 219 5.04 12.00 1.44
N GLU A 220 4.16 12.56 0.58
CA GLU A 220 2.81 12.04 0.35
C GLU A 220 2.83 10.64 -0.26
N VAL A 221 3.70 10.37 -1.24
CA VAL A 221 3.90 9.03 -1.82
C VAL A 221 4.31 8.04 -0.72
N PHE A 222 5.38 8.34 0.03
CA PHE A 222 5.84 7.47 1.13
C PHE A 222 4.75 7.24 2.19
N SER A 223 4.01 8.28 2.56
CA SER A 223 2.93 8.20 3.55
C SER A 223 1.79 7.30 3.06
N SER A 224 1.41 7.41 1.79
CA SER A 224 0.37 6.58 1.17
C SER A 224 0.77 5.11 1.14
N LEU A 225 2.01 4.80 0.76
CA LEU A 225 2.56 3.44 0.79
C LEU A 225 2.67 2.89 2.22
N SER A 226 3.02 3.74 3.19
CA SER A 226 3.11 3.35 4.60
C SER A 226 1.74 3.00 5.21
N ILE A 227 0.70 3.77 4.87
CA ILE A 227 -0.67 3.46 5.31
C ILE A 227 -1.12 2.12 4.70
N LEU A 228 -0.83 1.86 3.44
CA LEU A 228 -1.11 0.59 2.78
C LEU A 228 -0.35 -0.57 3.45
N ALA A 229 0.94 -0.41 3.72
CA ALA A 229 1.75 -1.41 4.43
C ALA A 229 1.21 -1.69 5.85
N SER A 230 0.73 -0.66 6.55
CA SER A 230 0.11 -0.80 7.87
C SER A 230 -1.24 -1.51 7.82
N THR A 231 -2.02 -1.33 6.74
CA THR A 231 -3.22 -2.14 6.48
C THR A 231 -2.86 -3.62 6.29
N TYR A 232 -1.81 -3.91 5.52
CA TYR A 232 -1.33 -5.29 5.34
C TYR A 232 -0.83 -5.90 6.65
N GLU A 233 -0.15 -5.13 7.49
CA GLU A 233 0.27 -5.55 8.83
C GLU A 233 -0.93 -5.89 9.71
N ARG A 234 -1.99 -5.06 9.70
CA ARG A 234 -3.22 -5.32 10.45
C ARG A 234 -3.90 -6.62 10.02
N ILE A 235 -4.06 -6.83 8.71
CA ILE A 235 -4.63 -8.07 8.15
C ILE A 235 -3.79 -9.27 8.56
N SER A 236 -2.47 -9.18 8.40
CA SER A 236 -1.54 -10.24 8.77
C SER A 236 -1.56 -10.55 10.27
N THR A 237 -1.73 -9.53 11.12
CA THR A 237 -1.88 -9.69 12.56
C THR A 237 -3.18 -10.41 12.91
N ASN A 238 -4.29 -10.12 12.23
CA ASN A 238 -5.54 -10.85 12.39
C ASN A 238 -5.37 -12.32 11.98
N LEU A 239 -4.77 -12.59 10.81
CA LEU A 239 -4.51 -13.97 10.34
C LEU A 239 -3.67 -14.76 11.33
N ARG A 240 -2.59 -14.18 11.84
CA ARG A 240 -1.77 -14.80 12.90
C ARG A 240 -2.57 -15.09 14.17
N SER A 241 -3.49 -14.20 14.55
CA SER A 241 -4.39 -14.43 15.69
C SER A 241 -5.32 -15.62 15.45
N TYR A 242 -5.92 -15.72 14.27
CA TYR A 242 -6.80 -16.84 13.92
C TYR A 242 -6.06 -18.18 13.80
N GLN A 243 -4.77 -18.17 13.46
CA GLN A 243 -3.93 -19.36 13.35
C GLN A 243 -3.38 -19.85 14.68
N ARG A 244 -3.53 -19.12 15.78
CA ARG A 244 -3.07 -19.55 17.12
C ARG A 244 -3.67 -20.90 17.49
N SER A 245 -2.90 -21.71 18.21
CA SER A 245 -3.27 -23.09 18.58
C SER A 245 -4.60 -23.16 19.31
N GLU A 246 -4.92 -22.16 20.14
CA GLU A 246 -6.15 -22.07 20.94
C GLU A 246 -7.36 -21.62 20.12
N ILE A 247 -7.16 -21.00 18.96
CA ILE A 247 -8.21 -20.48 18.07
C ILE A 247 -8.40 -21.39 16.87
N SER A 248 -7.35 -21.58 16.08
CA SER A 248 -7.26 -22.58 14.99
C SER A 248 -8.36 -22.50 13.93
N GLU A 249 -8.87 -21.29 13.64
CA GLU A 249 -10.01 -21.06 12.74
C GLU A 249 -9.59 -20.81 11.28
N MET A 250 -8.42 -20.21 11.06
CA MET A 250 -7.85 -19.93 9.73
C MET A 250 -6.35 -20.15 9.75
N TYR A 251 -5.81 -20.60 8.62
CA TYR A 251 -4.37 -20.88 8.47
C TYR A 251 -3.83 -20.32 7.16
N GLU A 252 -2.56 -19.88 7.17
CA GLU A 252 -1.82 -19.70 5.93
C GLU A 252 -1.75 -21.02 5.14
N PRO A 253 -1.69 -20.94 3.80
CA PRO A 253 -1.50 -22.13 2.98
C PRO A 253 -0.15 -22.79 3.32
N PHE A 254 -0.15 -24.11 3.35
CA PHE A 254 1.06 -24.89 3.58
C PHE A 254 1.30 -25.80 2.37
N LYS A 255 2.34 -25.50 1.62
CA LYS A 255 2.66 -26.23 0.36
C LYS A 255 3.31 -27.57 0.63
N ASP A 256 3.11 -28.51 -0.29
CA ASP A 256 3.80 -29.80 -0.25
C ASP A 256 5.33 -29.59 -0.23
N GLY A 257 6.01 -30.31 0.67
CA GLY A 257 7.45 -30.16 0.88
C GLY A 257 7.88 -28.92 1.68
N GLN A 258 6.97 -28.02 2.05
CA GLN A 258 7.29 -26.88 2.90
C GLN A 258 7.67 -27.35 4.32
N LYS A 259 8.69 -26.71 4.91
CA LYS A 259 9.05 -26.91 6.31
C LYS A 259 8.59 -25.70 7.14
N GLY A 260 7.69 -25.93 8.08
CA GLY A 260 7.19 -24.88 8.98
C GLY A 260 8.11 -24.60 10.17
N SER A 261 8.95 -25.57 10.53
CA SER A 261 9.91 -25.47 11.62
C SER A 261 11.12 -26.37 11.34
N SER A 262 12.30 -25.95 11.74
CA SER A 262 13.52 -26.77 11.64
C SER A 262 13.61 -27.87 12.72
N ALA A 263 12.91 -27.67 13.85
CA ALA A 263 12.97 -28.55 15.01
C ALA A 263 11.70 -29.40 15.19
N MET A 264 10.53 -28.89 14.84
CA MET A 264 9.23 -29.54 15.07
C MET A 264 8.49 -29.76 13.74
N PRO A 265 8.51 -30.98 13.16
CA PRO A 265 7.94 -31.20 11.81
C PRO A 265 6.47 -30.91 11.65
N HIS A 266 5.67 -30.99 12.71
CA HIS A 266 4.23 -30.72 12.69
C HIS A 266 3.88 -29.23 12.75
N LYS A 267 4.84 -28.35 13.07
CA LYS A 267 4.59 -26.95 13.36
C LYS A 267 4.47 -26.11 12.08
N LYS A 268 3.29 -25.63 11.78
CA LYS A 268 2.97 -24.75 10.63
C LYS A 268 2.95 -23.29 11.10
N ASN A 269 4.09 -22.60 11.03
CA ASN A 269 4.19 -21.20 11.43
C ASN A 269 3.60 -20.25 10.37
N PRO A 270 2.96 -19.12 10.76
CA PRO A 270 2.44 -18.11 9.83
C PRO A 270 3.57 -17.18 9.33
N ILE A 271 4.56 -17.75 8.63
CA ILE A 271 5.79 -17.04 8.24
C ILE A 271 5.53 -15.92 7.25
N GLY A 272 4.55 -16.07 6.35
CA GLY A 272 4.17 -15.05 5.40
C GLY A 272 3.61 -13.80 6.08
N SER A 273 2.64 -13.98 6.97
CA SER A 273 2.06 -12.88 7.77
C SER A 273 3.08 -12.24 8.72
N GLU A 274 3.99 -13.02 9.32
CA GLU A 274 5.07 -12.49 10.15
C GLU A 274 6.05 -11.63 9.34
N ARG A 275 6.36 -12.06 8.13
CA ARG A 275 7.21 -11.33 7.18
C ARG A 275 6.56 -10.00 6.78
N ILE A 276 5.29 -10.00 6.39
CA ILE A 276 4.54 -8.77 6.06
C ILE A 276 4.55 -7.80 7.26
N THR A 277 4.29 -8.30 8.47
CA THR A 277 4.35 -7.49 9.70
C THR A 277 5.74 -6.85 9.90
N GLY A 278 6.81 -7.60 9.65
CA GLY A 278 8.18 -7.08 9.75
C GLY A 278 8.50 -6.02 8.70
N LEU A 279 8.10 -6.26 7.44
CA LEU A 279 8.37 -5.34 6.32
C LEU A 279 7.60 -4.02 6.44
N ALA A 280 6.41 -4.01 7.04
CA ALA A 280 5.67 -2.79 7.32
C ALA A 280 6.46 -1.83 8.26
N ARG A 281 7.28 -2.35 9.17
CA ARG A 281 8.17 -1.53 10.02
C ARG A 281 9.25 -0.84 9.20
N VAL A 282 9.84 -1.54 8.23
CA VAL A 282 10.84 -0.97 7.31
C VAL A 282 10.23 0.15 6.49
N MET A 283 9.00 -0.07 5.94
CA MET A 283 8.28 0.95 5.17
C MET A 283 8.05 2.23 5.98
N ARG A 284 7.67 2.12 7.26
CA ARG A 284 7.53 3.29 8.14
C ARG A 284 8.86 4.03 8.36
N GLY A 285 9.99 3.32 8.41
CA GLY A 285 11.32 3.94 8.45
C GLY A 285 11.62 4.77 7.21
N TYR A 286 11.30 4.27 6.02
CA TYR A 286 11.46 5.03 4.78
C TYR A 286 10.53 6.23 4.71
N THR A 287 9.33 6.13 5.26
CA THR A 287 8.40 7.28 5.34
C THR A 287 8.96 8.39 6.22
N LEU A 288 9.56 8.05 7.35
CA LEU A 288 10.23 9.04 8.20
C LEU A 288 11.35 9.76 7.44
N SER A 289 12.19 9.01 6.73
CA SER A 289 13.25 9.59 5.88
C SER A 289 12.69 10.51 4.80
N GLY A 290 11.55 10.15 4.19
CA GLY A 290 10.85 11.00 3.20
C GLY A 290 10.31 12.30 3.79
N LEU A 291 9.79 12.26 5.02
CA LEU A 291 9.33 13.45 5.74
C LEU A 291 10.50 14.37 6.11
N GLU A 292 11.64 13.83 6.53
CA GLU A 292 12.82 14.62 6.85
C GLU A 292 13.46 15.27 5.63
N ASN A 293 13.32 14.66 4.45
CA ASN A 293 13.76 15.25 3.17
C ASN A 293 12.99 16.51 2.74
N MET A 294 11.87 16.84 3.41
CA MET A 294 11.17 18.12 3.18
C MET A 294 11.97 19.32 3.71
N VAL A 295 12.85 19.10 4.67
CA VAL A 295 13.60 20.16 5.37
C VAL A 295 15.00 20.29 4.74
N LEU A 296 15.13 21.19 3.78
CA LEU A 296 16.37 21.49 3.07
C LEU A 296 16.75 22.96 3.26
N TRP A 297 18.04 23.27 3.05
CA TRP A 297 18.54 24.64 3.15
C TRP A 297 18.21 25.44 1.90
N ASN A 298 17.58 26.60 2.07
CA ASN A 298 17.24 27.56 1.01
C ASN A 298 16.58 26.85 -0.19
N GLU A 299 17.08 27.07 -1.40
CA GLU A 299 16.58 26.47 -2.63
C GLU A 299 16.91 24.98 -2.74
N ARG A 300 17.94 24.48 -2.09
CA ARG A 300 18.31 23.07 -1.87
C ARG A 300 19.71 22.89 -1.30
N ASP A 301 19.88 21.95 -0.36
CA ASP A 301 21.15 21.19 -0.21
C ASP A 301 20.95 19.75 -0.77
N ILE A 302 22.04 18.99 -0.96
CA ILE A 302 21.98 17.68 -1.63
C ILE A 302 21.66 16.50 -0.67
N SER A 303 21.34 16.75 0.60
CA SER A 303 21.12 15.70 1.59
C SER A 303 19.98 14.73 1.22
N ASN A 304 18.95 15.23 0.52
CA ASN A 304 17.84 14.41 0.02
C ASN A 304 18.27 13.31 -0.96
N SER A 305 19.27 13.59 -1.79
CA SER A 305 19.62 12.75 -2.94
C SER A 305 20.07 11.34 -2.53
N SER A 306 20.97 11.22 -1.57
CA SER A 306 21.46 9.92 -1.10
C SER A 306 20.35 9.08 -0.45
N VAL A 307 19.39 9.71 0.21
CA VAL A 307 18.23 9.07 0.82
C VAL A 307 17.28 8.54 -0.26
N GLU A 308 16.91 9.38 -1.22
CA GLU A 308 15.96 9.06 -2.29
C GLU A 308 16.45 7.92 -3.20
N ARG A 309 17.75 7.86 -3.49
CA ARG A 309 18.37 6.77 -4.26
C ARG A 309 18.15 5.38 -3.64
N ILE A 310 17.99 5.31 -2.32
CA ILE A 310 17.73 4.06 -1.58
C ILE A 310 16.23 3.88 -1.37
N THR A 311 15.58 4.89 -0.81
CA THR A 311 14.22 4.73 -0.26
C THR A 311 13.14 4.61 -1.33
N LEU A 312 13.28 5.27 -2.49
CA LEU A 312 12.29 5.19 -3.58
C LEU A 312 12.21 3.77 -4.16
N PRO A 313 13.28 3.20 -4.75
CA PRO A 313 13.21 1.86 -5.32
C PRO A 313 12.88 0.79 -4.27
N ASP A 314 13.40 0.94 -3.05
CA ASP A 314 13.17 -0.02 -1.99
C ASP A 314 11.71 0.00 -1.49
N SER A 315 11.10 1.17 -1.36
CA SER A 315 9.69 1.29 -0.95
C SER A 315 8.73 0.60 -1.92
N PHE A 316 8.93 0.79 -3.22
CA PHE A 316 8.09 0.14 -4.23
C PHE A 316 8.34 -1.37 -4.31
N ASN A 317 9.58 -1.82 -4.18
CA ASN A 317 9.88 -3.25 -4.10
C ASN A 317 9.19 -3.88 -2.88
N LEU A 318 9.29 -3.26 -1.70
CA LEU A 318 8.66 -3.76 -0.47
C LEU A 318 7.15 -3.86 -0.61
N ILE A 319 6.50 -2.78 -1.06
CA ILE A 319 5.03 -2.76 -1.12
C ILE A 319 4.50 -3.76 -2.16
N CYS A 320 5.15 -3.89 -3.32
CA CYS A 320 4.78 -4.86 -4.34
C CYS A 320 4.99 -6.31 -3.86
N PHE A 321 6.11 -6.58 -3.17
CA PHE A 321 6.34 -7.88 -2.54
C PHE A 321 5.26 -8.21 -1.51
N MET A 322 4.98 -7.28 -0.58
CA MET A 322 3.97 -7.46 0.46
C MET A 322 2.57 -7.70 -0.14
N THR A 323 2.21 -6.96 -1.19
CA THR A 323 0.93 -7.11 -1.89
C THR A 323 0.81 -8.50 -2.50
N SER A 324 1.85 -8.95 -3.20
CA SER A 324 1.88 -10.27 -3.86
C SER A 324 1.84 -11.43 -2.85
N GLU A 325 2.58 -11.31 -1.75
CA GLU A 325 2.59 -12.29 -0.66
C GLU A 325 1.21 -12.38 0.00
N LEU A 326 0.60 -11.23 0.37
CA LEU A 326 -0.73 -11.20 0.97
C LEU A 326 -1.80 -11.74 0.02
N THR A 327 -1.72 -11.43 -1.26
CA THR A 327 -2.62 -11.96 -2.29
C THR A 327 -2.57 -13.49 -2.31
N SER A 328 -1.37 -14.06 -2.28
CA SER A 328 -1.19 -15.53 -2.26
C SER A 328 -1.74 -16.14 -0.97
N ILE A 329 -1.50 -15.52 0.17
CA ILE A 329 -2.03 -15.97 1.47
C ILE A 329 -3.56 -15.96 1.43
N ILE A 330 -4.20 -14.87 1.04
CA ILE A 330 -5.67 -14.75 1.01
C ILE A 330 -6.28 -15.75 0.02
N ARG A 331 -5.72 -15.88 -1.18
CA ARG A 331 -6.22 -16.80 -2.19
C ARG A 331 -6.23 -18.24 -1.71
N ASP A 332 -5.12 -18.69 -1.11
CA ASP A 332 -4.84 -20.09 -0.83
C ASP A 332 -5.05 -20.47 0.66
N MET A 333 -5.51 -19.53 1.50
CA MET A 333 -5.75 -19.75 2.94
C MET A 333 -6.74 -20.88 3.19
N VAL A 334 -6.54 -21.60 4.28
CA VAL A 334 -7.40 -22.68 4.75
C VAL A 334 -8.32 -22.15 5.85
N ILE A 335 -9.62 -22.39 5.73
CA ILE A 335 -10.62 -22.10 6.75
C ILE A 335 -11.01 -23.43 7.42
N ASN A 336 -10.90 -23.48 8.73
CA ASN A 336 -11.23 -24.66 9.54
C ASN A 336 -12.65 -24.56 10.10
N TYR A 337 -13.62 -24.94 9.28
CA TYR A 337 -15.04 -24.84 9.63
C TYR A 337 -15.39 -25.67 10.87
N GLU A 338 -14.78 -26.84 11.07
CA GLU A 338 -14.99 -27.68 12.24
C GLU A 338 -14.60 -26.95 13.53
N GLN A 339 -13.42 -26.30 13.53
CA GLN A 339 -12.97 -25.56 14.70
C GLN A 339 -13.79 -24.27 14.94
N ILE A 340 -14.24 -23.62 13.87
CA ILE A 340 -15.17 -22.48 13.96
C ILE A 340 -16.43 -22.91 14.69
N GLU A 341 -17.02 -24.05 14.33
CA GLU A 341 -18.22 -24.59 14.99
C GLU A 341 -17.96 -24.93 16.47
N VAL A 342 -16.83 -25.54 16.79
CA VAL A 342 -16.43 -25.81 18.19
C VAL A 342 -16.32 -24.50 18.98
N ASN A 343 -15.69 -23.47 18.42
CA ASN A 343 -15.52 -22.19 19.11
C ASN A 343 -16.85 -21.43 19.27
N LEU A 344 -17.74 -21.49 18.29
CA LEU A 344 -19.10 -20.96 18.39
C LEU A 344 -19.87 -21.64 19.52
N ASN A 345 -19.83 -22.97 19.58
CA ASN A 345 -20.52 -23.72 20.62
C ASN A 345 -19.99 -23.41 22.04
N ASN A 346 -18.66 -23.23 22.17
CA ASN A 346 -18.04 -22.84 23.44
C ASN A 346 -18.42 -21.41 23.90
N ALA A 347 -18.78 -20.55 22.94
CA ALA A 347 -19.13 -19.16 23.23
C ALA A 347 -20.63 -18.92 23.46
N LYS A 348 -21.52 -19.85 23.09
CA LYS A 348 -23.00 -19.67 23.04
C LYS A 348 -23.61 -19.04 24.29
N SER A 349 -23.21 -19.45 25.50
CA SER A 349 -23.74 -18.91 26.72
C SER A 349 -23.38 -17.43 26.99
N LYS A 350 -22.29 -16.95 26.37
CA LYS A 350 -21.78 -15.59 26.57
C LYS A 350 -22.18 -14.65 25.43
N SER A 351 -22.32 -15.17 24.22
CA SER A 351 -22.61 -14.37 23.00
C SER A 351 -24.04 -13.79 22.99
N MET A 352 -24.96 -14.34 23.80
CA MET A 352 -26.36 -13.91 23.87
C MET A 352 -26.63 -12.87 24.96
N SER A 353 -25.67 -12.55 25.81
CA SER A 353 -25.87 -11.71 27.00
C SER A 353 -26.41 -10.31 26.69
N GLN A 354 -25.97 -9.70 25.58
CA GLN A 354 -26.46 -8.40 25.14
C GLN A 354 -27.92 -8.47 24.67
N GLN A 355 -28.30 -9.53 23.96
CA GLN A 355 -29.65 -9.72 23.47
C GLN A 355 -30.62 -9.92 24.66
N MET A 356 -30.19 -10.71 25.65
CA MET A 356 -30.95 -10.92 26.91
C MET A 356 -31.14 -9.60 27.66
N LEU A 357 -30.08 -8.80 27.80
CA LEU A 357 -30.12 -7.49 28.43
C LEU A 357 -31.09 -6.55 27.71
N SER A 358 -30.98 -6.47 26.38
CA SER A 358 -31.84 -5.60 25.57
C SER A 358 -33.30 -6.01 25.64
N HIS A 359 -33.60 -7.33 25.67
CA HIS A 359 -34.94 -7.83 25.82
C HIS A 359 -35.54 -7.41 27.16
N LEU A 360 -34.87 -7.65 28.30
CA LEU A 360 -35.34 -7.26 29.63
C LEU A 360 -35.58 -5.74 29.74
N VAL A 361 -34.69 -4.91 29.16
CA VAL A 361 -34.88 -3.46 29.14
C VAL A 361 -36.13 -3.06 28.34
N ASN A 362 -36.38 -3.70 27.20
CA ASN A 362 -37.58 -3.47 26.39
C ASN A 362 -38.88 -3.88 27.13
N GLU A 363 -38.82 -4.89 27.99
CA GLU A 363 -39.92 -5.32 28.85
C GLU A 363 -40.04 -4.44 30.13
N GLY A 364 -39.24 -3.39 30.26
CA GLY A 364 -39.36 -2.40 31.34
C GLY A 364 -38.52 -2.70 32.58
N VAL A 365 -37.63 -3.69 32.55
CA VAL A 365 -36.70 -3.98 33.65
C VAL A 365 -35.64 -2.90 33.74
N ASN A 366 -35.26 -2.49 34.95
CA ASN A 366 -34.16 -1.57 35.17
C ASN A 366 -32.85 -2.17 34.60
N ARG A 367 -32.13 -1.39 33.79
CA ARG A 367 -30.94 -1.85 33.08
C ARG A 367 -29.84 -2.38 34.01
N GLU A 368 -29.61 -1.70 35.15
CA GLU A 368 -28.54 -2.09 36.09
C GLU A 368 -28.90 -3.37 36.84
N GLU A 369 -30.17 -3.56 37.17
CA GLU A 369 -30.67 -4.78 37.75
C GLU A 369 -30.56 -5.96 36.78
N ALA A 370 -31.02 -5.79 35.53
CA ALA A 370 -30.90 -6.79 34.49
C ALA A 370 -29.41 -7.15 34.22
N TYR A 371 -28.54 -6.15 34.13
CA TYR A 371 -27.11 -6.36 33.94
C TYR A 371 -26.50 -7.23 35.04
N LYS A 372 -26.76 -6.89 36.29
CA LYS A 372 -26.20 -7.60 37.43
C LYS A 372 -26.62 -9.08 37.43
N VAL A 373 -27.93 -9.36 37.23
CA VAL A 373 -28.45 -10.74 37.25
C VAL A 373 -27.88 -11.55 36.07
N ILE A 374 -27.83 -10.97 34.83
CA ILE A 374 -27.24 -11.64 33.68
C ILE A 374 -25.76 -11.95 33.92
N GLN A 375 -25.00 -11.01 34.49
CA GLN A 375 -23.60 -11.20 34.82
C GLN A 375 -23.39 -12.36 35.79
N GLU A 376 -24.18 -12.40 36.88
CA GLU A 376 -24.11 -13.47 37.87
C GLU A 376 -24.43 -14.85 37.27
N GLU A 377 -25.46 -14.94 36.41
CA GLU A 377 -25.81 -16.19 35.72
C GLU A 377 -24.75 -16.63 34.71
N SER A 378 -24.17 -15.66 33.95
CA SER A 378 -23.13 -15.93 32.92
C SER A 378 -21.81 -16.47 33.51
N PHE A 379 -21.51 -16.19 34.79
CA PHE A 379 -20.34 -16.70 35.47
C PHE A 379 -20.50 -18.12 36.07
N LYS A 380 -21.71 -18.67 36.04
CA LYS A 380 -21.97 -20.01 36.60
C LYS A 380 -21.65 -21.17 35.67
N ASN A 381 -21.06 -20.93 34.48
CA ASN A 381 -20.82 -21.95 33.44
C ASN A 381 -22.07 -22.76 33.02
N LEU A 382 -23.24 -22.12 33.01
CA LEU A 382 -24.51 -22.69 32.59
C LEU A 382 -24.64 -22.70 31.07
N SER A 383 -25.47 -23.59 30.54
CA SER A 383 -25.90 -23.56 29.15
C SER A 383 -26.79 -22.35 28.87
N PRO A 384 -26.90 -21.90 27.61
CA PRO A 384 -27.81 -20.81 27.23
C PRO A 384 -29.25 -21.00 27.70
N ASN A 385 -29.77 -22.22 27.63
CA ASN A 385 -31.14 -22.55 28.04
C ASN A 385 -31.29 -22.47 29.55
N GLU A 386 -30.32 -22.88 30.35
CA GLU A 386 -30.33 -22.75 31.79
C GLU A 386 -30.30 -21.29 32.22
N ILE A 387 -29.45 -20.46 31.60
CA ILE A 387 -29.40 -19.02 31.85
C ILE A 387 -30.77 -18.39 31.50
N LYS A 388 -31.32 -18.69 30.33
CA LYS A 388 -32.64 -18.23 29.90
C LYS A 388 -33.70 -18.59 30.95
N THR A 389 -33.79 -19.86 31.34
CA THR A 389 -34.78 -20.34 32.33
C THR A 389 -34.62 -19.64 33.67
N ASN A 390 -33.40 -19.39 34.13
CA ASN A 390 -33.14 -18.68 35.39
C ASN A 390 -33.59 -17.22 35.32
N LEU A 391 -33.31 -16.54 34.21
CA LEU A 391 -33.75 -15.16 33.98
C LEU A 391 -35.27 -15.04 33.87
N GLU A 392 -35.96 -15.98 33.16
CA GLU A 392 -37.41 -16.05 33.06
C GLU A 392 -38.07 -16.18 34.45
N LYS A 393 -37.50 -17.04 35.28
CA LYS A 393 -38.01 -17.22 36.68
C LYS A 393 -37.76 -15.98 37.54
N HIS A 394 -36.59 -15.33 37.39
CA HIS A 394 -36.21 -14.19 38.21
C HIS A 394 -37.06 -12.96 37.92
N PHE A 395 -37.26 -12.65 36.62
CA PHE A 395 -37.98 -11.46 36.19
C PHE A 395 -39.46 -11.69 35.89
N ASN A 396 -39.92 -12.95 35.86
CA ASN A 396 -41.25 -13.36 35.41
C ASN A 396 -41.58 -12.83 33.99
N ILE A 397 -40.58 -12.87 33.09
CA ILE A 397 -40.64 -12.42 31.69
C ILE A 397 -40.23 -13.59 30.79
N GLU A 398 -41.02 -13.87 29.76
CA GLU A 398 -40.73 -14.91 28.80
C GLU A 398 -39.70 -14.38 27.76
N PHE A 399 -38.66 -15.16 27.50
CA PHE A 399 -37.64 -14.80 26.49
C PHE A 399 -37.97 -15.43 25.14
N PRO A 400 -37.82 -14.68 24.06
CA PRO A 400 -37.94 -15.23 22.71
C PRO A 400 -36.83 -16.27 22.48
N ASN A 401 -36.96 -17.01 21.40
CA ASN A 401 -35.86 -17.85 20.96
C ASN A 401 -34.79 -16.93 20.32
N PHE A 402 -33.65 -16.79 20.99
CA PHE A 402 -32.53 -16.00 20.46
C PHE A 402 -31.72 -16.74 19.37
N ASP A 403 -32.34 -17.74 18.71
CA ASP A 403 -31.72 -18.39 17.58
C ASP A 403 -31.39 -17.35 16.50
N THR A 404 -30.14 -17.03 16.51
CA THR A 404 -29.38 -16.45 15.40
C THR A 404 -29.95 -15.20 14.77
N HIS A 405 -29.30 -14.10 15.05
CA HIS A 405 -29.37 -12.91 14.22
C HIS A 405 -29.36 -13.31 12.73
N ASP A 406 -30.49 -13.15 12.09
CA ASP A 406 -30.50 -13.04 10.64
C ASP A 406 -29.92 -11.66 10.30
N SER A 407 -28.59 -11.57 10.24
CA SER A 407 -27.87 -10.32 9.90
C SER A 407 -28.30 -9.76 8.53
N LYS A 408 -29.02 -10.56 7.74
CA LYS A 408 -29.63 -10.13 6.47
C LYS A 408 -30.69 -9.04 6.67
N ASN A 409 -31.32 -8.96 7.85
CA ASN A 409 -32.38 -7.98 8.14
C ASN A 409 -31.89 -6.65 8.72
N ILE A 410 -30.61 -6.51 9.07
CA ILE A 410 -30.06 -5.29 9.71
C ILE A 410 -29.53 -4.29 8.66
N SER A 411 -29.16 -4.75 7.50
CA SER A 411 -28.60 -3.90 6.45
C SER A 411 -29.61 -3.64 5.33
N LYS A 412 -29.82 -2.34 5.02
CA LYS A 412 -30.62 -1.91 3.85
C LYS A 412 -29.94 -2.22 2.52
N GLU A 413 -28.63 -2.41 2.53
CA GLU A 413 -27.82 -2.71 1.35
C GLU A 413 -27.50 -4.19 1.31
N SER A 414 -27.50 -4.78 0.12
CA SER A 414 -27.00 -6.15 -0.06
C SER A 414 -25.53 -6.26 0.33
N PHE A 415 -25.06 -7.46 0.65
CA PHE A 415 -23.65 -7.68 0.98
C PHE A 415 -22.75 -7.32 -0.20
N GLU A 416 -23.21 -7.63 -1.41
CA GLU A 416 -22.54 -7.35 -2.67
C GLU A 416 -22.42 -5.84 -2.94
N ASP A 417 -23.47 -5.05 -2.64
CA ASP A 417 -23.46 -3.59 -2.81
C ASP A 417 -22.43 -2.91 -1.91
N LYS A 418 -22.21 -3.45 -0.70
CA LYS A 418 -21.16 -2.94 0.21
C LYS A 418 -19.75 -3.19 -0.29
N LEU A 419 -19.55 -4.13 -1.22
CA LEU A 419 -18.28 -4.45 -1.84
C LEU A 419 -18.09 -3.75 -3.20
N THR A 420 -18.93 -2.81 -3.55
CA THR A 420 -18.75 -1.93 -4.71
C THR A 420 -18.03 -0.64 -4.32
#